data_9ff9cdd47a176e92405a7d9871f3c08e
#
_entry.id   9ff9cdd47a176e92405a7d9871f3c08e
#
_cell.length_a   1.000
_cell.length_b   1.000
_cell.length_c   1.000
_cell.angle_alpha   90.00
_cell.angle_beta   90.00
_cell.angle_gamma   90.00
#
_symmetry.space_group_name_H-M   'P 1'
#
loop_
_entity.id
_entity.type
_entity.pdbx_description
1 polymer ?
#
loop_
_entity_poly.entity_id
_entity_poly.type
_entity_poly.pdbx_seq_one_letter_code
_entity_poly.pdbx_strand_id
1 'polypeptide(L)'
;MSSPPRIELVQPSTPEELRITAELFQEYGDSLGIDLSFQGFAEELSNLPGPYAPPRGTLLLALADGHPAGCCALRPLDEVDEPNASEMKRLYVRPAFRRFGLGRQLVEATLDAGRRLGYAAILLDTLDDMEAARTLYEDLGFEEVPPYYPSPIAGAHYLRVML
;
A
#
# COMPACT_ATOMS: atom_id res chain seq x y z
N MET A 1 27.90 6.43 17.15
CA MET A 1 27.14 6.38 15.89
C MET A 1 26.22 5.17 15.92
N SER A 2 24.95 5.39 15.76
CA SER A 2 24.00 4.30 15.79
C SER A 2 23.94 3.58 14.43
N SER A 3 23.78 2.27 14.47
CA SER A 3 23.57 1.46 13.28
C SER A 3 22.18 1.72 12.71
N PRO A 4 21.98 1.54 11.38
CA PRO A 4 20.62 1.57 10.83
C PRO A 4 19.77 0.48 11.48
N PRO A 5 18.46 0.69 11.61
CA PRO A 5 17.58 -0.34 12.17
C PRO A 5 17.53 -1.56 11.28
N ARG A 6 17.35 -2.71 11.90
CA ARG A 6 17.11 -3.97 11.17
C ARG A 6 15.68 -3.97 10.68
N ILE A 7 15.51 -4.09 9.36
CA ILE A 7 14.20 -4.06 8.73
C ILE A 7 13.73 -5.48 8.44
N GLU A 8 12.49 -5.78 8.83
CA GLU A 8 11.82 -7.03 8.47
C GLU A 8 10.49 -6.69 7.83
N LEU A 9 10.15 -7.38 6.75
CA LEU A 9 8.83 -7.29 6.13
C LEU A 9 8.11 -8.59 6.42
N VAL A 10 6.96 -8.51 7.08
CA VAL A 10 6.18 -9.70 7.46
C VAL A 10 4.78 -9.60 6.89
N GLN A 11 4.15 -10.76 6.66
CA GLN A 11 2.74 -10.84 6.32
C GLN A 11 1.94 -10.99 7.60
N PRO A 12 1.17 -9.98 8.02
CA PRO A 12 0.39 -10.08 9.25
C PRO A 12 -0.65 -11.19 9.14
N SER A 13 -0.68 -12.06 10.13
CA SER A 13 -1.64 -13.17 10.17
C SER A 13 -2.24 -13.40 11.55
N THR A 14 -1.53 -13.01 12.62
CA THR A 14 -2.05 -13.14 13.98
C THR A 14 -3.00 -11.98 14.31
N PRO A 15 -3.92 -12.15 15.28
CA PRO A 15 -4.76 -11.04 15.71
C PRO A 15 -3.98 -9.79 16.12
N GLU A 16 -2.85 -9.97 16.80
CA GLU A 16 -2.01 -8.85 17.20
C GLU A 16 -1.39 -8.13 16.00
N GLU A 17 -0.86 -8.89 15.03
CA GLU A 17 -0.29 -8.30 13.81
C GLU A 17 -1.34 -7.58 12.98
N LEU A 18 -2.55 -8.13 12.89
CA LEU A 18 -3.65 -7.47 12.18
C LEU A 18 -4.11 -6.21 12.89
N ARG A 19 -4.11 -6.20 14.22
CA ARG A 19 -4.44 -5.01 15.01
C ARG A 19 -3.41 -3.90 14.75
N ILE A 20 -2.12 -4.24 14.74
CA ILE A 20 -1.04 -3.30 14.45
C ILE A 20 -1.19 -2.74 13.04
N THR A 21 -1.49 -3.60 12.08
CA THR A 21 -1.70 -3.18 10.69
C THR A 21 -2.88 -2.21 10.58
N ALA A 22 -3.97 -2.48 11.29
CA ALA A 22 -5.12 -1.58 11.32
C ALA A 22 -4.76 -0.21 11.91
N GLU A 23 -3.92 -0.18 12.94
CA GLU A 23 -3.44 1.08 13.51
C GLU A 23 -2.64 1.89 12.49
N LEU A 24 -1.76 1.24 11.73
CA LEU A 24 -0.97 1.90 10.69
C LEU A 24 -1.87 2.41 9.56
N PHE A 25 -2.89 1.67 9.18
CA PHE A 25 -3.87 2.11 8.18
C PHE A 25 -4.61 3.35 8.69
N GLN A 26 -4.98 3.38 9.97
CA GLN A 26 -5.64 4.55 10.56
C GLN A 26 -4.72 5.76 10.55
N GLU A 27 -3.45 5.59 10.89
CA GLU A 27 -2.45 6.67 10.82
C GLU A 27 -2.30 7.19 9.40
N TYR A 28 -2.30 6.28 8.42
CA TYR A 28 -2.27 6.66 7.02
C TYR A 28 -3.48 7.53 6.66
N GLY A 29 -4.67 7.08 6.99
CA GLY A 29 -5.90 7.83 6.73
C GLY A 29 -5.89 9.21 7.38
N ASP A 30 -5.47 9.28 8.63
CA ASP A 30 -5.39 10.54 9.38
C ASP A 30 -4.38 11.49 8.74
N SER A 31 -3.28 10.97 8.19
CA SER A 31 -2.22 11.78 7.58
C SER A 31 -2.65 12.44 6.28
N LEU A 32 -3.67 11.91 5.60
CA LEU A 32 -4.14 12.45 4.34
C LEU A 32 -4.96 13.73 4.50
N GLY A 33 -5.55 13.96 5.67
CA GLY A 33 -6.41 15.11 5.90
C GLY A 33 -7.71 15.09 5.11
N ILE A 34 -8.13 13.90 4.62
CA ILE A 34 -9.33 13.71 3.84
C ILE A 34 -10.14 12.55 4.41
N ASP A 35 -11.45 12.53 4.09
CA ASP A 35 -12.36 11.47 4.52
C ASP A 35 -12.31 10.32 3.52
N LEU A 36 -11.91 9.12 3.98
CA LEU A 36 -11.87 7.92 3.16
C LEU A 36 -13.14 7.06 3.28
N SER A 37 -14.20 7.59 3.89
CA SER A 37 -15.44 6.81 4.07
C SER A 37 -16.01 6.32 2.74
N PHE A 38 -15.80 7.03 1.64
CA PHE A 38 -16.24 6.60 0.32
C PHE A 38 -15.58 5.30 -0.14
N GLN A 39 -14.47 4.90 0.49
CA GLN A 39 -13.79 3.64 0.21
C GLN A 39 -14.17 2.54 1.22
N GLY A 40 -15.10 2.80 2.13
CA GLY A 40 -15.46 1.86 3.19
C GLY A 40 -14.34 1.64 4.20
N PHE A 41 -13.57 2.69 4.50
CA PHE A 41 -12.34 2.59 5.28
C PHE A 41 -12.54 2.03 6.69
N ALA A 42 -13.56 2.50 7.41
CA ALA A 42 -13.82 2.01 8.76
C ALA A 42 -14.14 0.51 8.79
N GLU A 43 -14.91 0.05 7.80
CA GLU A 43 -15.24 -1.37 7.66
C GLU A 43 -14.00 -2.19 7.32
N GLU A 44 -13.14 -1.67 6.44
CA GLU A 44 -11.88 -2.30 6.09
C GLU A 44 -11.03 -2.55 7.33
N LEU A 45 -10.87 -1.54 8.19
CA LEU A 45 -10.07 -1.64 9.41
C LEU A 45 -10.62 -2.70 10.37
N SER A 46 -11.94 -2.84 10.43
CA SER A 46 -12.59 -3.80 11.32
C SER A 46 -12.52 -5.23 10.82
N ASN A 47 -12.27 -5.44 9.53
CA ASN A 47 -12.39 -6.74 8.87
C ASN A 47 -11.09 -7.24 8.22
N LEU A 48 -9.93 -6.70 8.60
CA LEU A 48 -8.67 -7.19 8.05
C LEU A 48 -8.49 -8.68 8.32
N PRO A 49 -7.94 -9.45 7.36
CA PRO A 49 -7.34 -9.01 6.11
C PRO A 49 -8.31 -8.72 4.97
N GLY A 50 -9.59 -9.11 5.05
CA GLY A 50 -10.58 -8.82 4.02
C GLY A 50 -10.10 -9.14 2.60
N PRO A 51 -10.21 -8.19 1.64
CA PRO A 51 -9.77 -8.44 0.26
C PRO A 51 -8.26 -8.58 0.11
N TYR A 52 -7.48 -8.27 1.14
CA TYR A 52 -6.03 -8.46 1.13
C TYR A 52 -5.62 -9.86 1.57
N ALA A 53 -6.57 -10.74 1.82
CA ALA A 53 -6.29 -12.10 2.27
C ALA A 53 -5.70 -12.95 1.14
N PRO A 54 -4.76 -13.89 1.46
CA PRO A 54 -4.36 -14.90 0.49
C PRO A 54 -5.57 -15.72 0.03
N PRO A 55 -5.55 -16.31 -1.17
CA PRO A 55 -4.42 -16.39 -2.10
C PRO A 55 -4.34 -15.23 -3.09
N ARG A 56 -5.30 -14.30 -3.11
CA ARG A 56 -5.35 -13.27 -4.13
C ARG A 56 -4.81 -11.92 -3.67
N GLY A 57 -4.65 -11.72 -2.36
CA GLY A 57 -4.14 -10.49 -1.79
C GLY A 57 -2.97 -10.72 -0.86
N THR A 58 -2.39 -9.63 -0.37
CA THR A 58 -1.37 -9.68 0.67
C THR A 58 -1.38 -8.39 1.48
N LEU A 59 -1.02 -8.53 2.75
CA LEU A 59 -0.69 -7.41 3.62
C LEU A 59 0.80 -7.48 3.91
N LEU A 60 1.46 -6.32 3.98
CA LEU A 60 2.85 -6.22 4.39
C LEU A 60 2.96 -5.29 5.57
N LEU A 61 3.67 -5.74 6.59
CA LEU A 61 3.98 -4.95 7.79
C LEU A 61 5.50 -4.84 7.87
N ALA A 62 6.01 -3.63 7.91
CA ALA A 62 7.44 -3.38 8.06
C ALA A 62 7.76 -3.15 9.53
N LEU A 63 8.74 -3.87 10.04
CA LEU A 63 9.24 -3.73 11.40
C LEU A 63 10.68 -3.22 11.34
N ALA A 64 10.97 -2.21 12.14
CA ALA A 64 12.32 -1.66 12.30
C ALA A 64 12.76 -1.97 13.73
N ASP A 65 13.76 -2.84 13.90
CA ASP A 65 14.18 -3.37 15.21
C ASP A 65 12.98 -3.89 16.01
N GLY A 66 12.04 -4.56 15.33
CA GLY A 66 10.83 -5.10 15.95
C GLY A 66 9.70 -4.10 16.17
N HIS A 67 9.90 -2.82 15.87
CA HIS A 67 8.88 -1.78 16.04
C HIS A 67 8.09 -1.58 14.74
N PRO A 68 6.75 -1.49 14.80
CA PRO A 68 5.96 -1.20 13.60
C PRO A 68 6.37 0.12 12.96
N ALA A 69 6.75 0.07 11.70
CA ALA A 69 7.33 1.22 10.99
C ALA A 69 6.56 1.61 9.72
N GLY A 70 5.87 0.66 9.10
CA GLY A 70 5.14 0.95 7.88
C GLY A 70 4.32 -0.23 7.39
N CYS A 71 3.55 -0.01 6.35
CA CYS A 71 2.65 -1.03 5.80
C CYS A 71 2.38 -0.80 4.32
N CYS A 72 1.86 -1.83 3.67
CA CYS A 72 1.36 -1.77 2.31
C CYS A 72 0.40 -2.93 2.11
N ALA A 73 -0.51 -2.82 1.15
CA ALA A 73 -1.49 -3.84 0.87
C ALA A 73 -1.69 -4.02 -0.63
N LEU A 74 -2.04 -5.25 -1.04
CA LEU A 74 -2.36 -5.59 -2.42
C LEU A 74 -3.66 -6.38 -2.44
N ARG A 75 -4.58 -6.03 -3.33
CA ARG A 75 -5.86 -6.73 -3.47
C ARG A 75 -6.15 -7.00 -4.95
N PRO A 76 -7.02 -7.98 -5.25
CA PRO A 76 -7.48 -8.15 -6.62
C PRO A 76 -8.30 -6.93 -7.06
N LEU A 77 -8.22 -6.59 -8.34
CA LEU A 77 -8.96 -5.48 -8.93
C LEU A 77 -9.72 -6.02 -10.14
N ASP A 78 -10.87 -6.66 -9.87
CA ASP A 78 -11.66 -7.35 -10.88
C ASP A 78 -12.68 -6.46 -11.58
N GLU A 79 -12.99 -5.31 -10.98
CA GLU A 79 -14.08 -4.42 -11.41
C GLU A 79 -13.70 -3.48 -12.55
N VAL A 80 -12.47 -3.58 -13.06
CA VAL A 80 -11.94 -2.68 -14.09
C VAL A 80 -11.66 -3.44 -15.37
N ASP A 81 -11.49 -2.68 -16.46
CA ASP A 81 -11.24 -3.26 -17.79
C ASP A 81 -9.83 -3.85 -17.94
N GLU A 82 -8.89 -3.43 -17.10
CA GLU A 82 -7.52 -3.94 -17.15
C GLU A 82 -7.51 -5.43 -16.77
N PRO A 83 -7.05 -6.32 -17.68
CA PRO A 83 -7.10 -7.76 -17.39
C PRO A 83 -6.09 -8.16 -16.33
N ASN A 84 -6.53 -9.08 -15.47
CA ASN A 84 -5.69 -9.69 -14.43
C ASN A 84 -4.93 -8.65 -13.61
N ALA A 85 -5.66 -7.63 -13.16
CA ALA A 85 -5.10 -6.51 -12.41
C ALA A 85 -5.23 -6.69 -10.91
N SER A 86 -4.31 -6.05 -10.20
CA SER A 86 -4.36 -5.89 -8.75
C SER A 86 -4.22 -4.41 -8.41
N GLU A 87 -4.54 -4.07 -7.17
CA GLU A 87 -4.43 -2.68 -6.70
C GLU A 87 -3.58 -2.63 -5.44
N MET A 88 -2.58 -1.75 -5.47
CA MET A 88 -1.78 -1.46 -4.28
C MET A 88 -2.43 -0.33 -3.51
N LYS A 89 -2.57 -0.50 -2.19
CA LYS A 89 -3.22 0.45 -1.31
C LYS A 89 -2.45 0.59 0.00
N ARG A 90 -2.65 1.72 0.67
CA ARG A 90 -2.24 1.91 2.07
C ARG A 90 -0.73 1.86 2.26
N LEU A 91 0.05 2.32 1.28
CA LEU A 91 1.49 2.49 1.48
C LEU A 91 1.72 3.62 2.47
N TYR A 92 2.32 3.29 3.60
CA TYR A 92 2.56 4.26 4.67
C TYR A 92 3.83 3.90 5.43
N VAL A 93 4.63 4.90 5.72
CA VAL A 93 5.82 4.77 6.59
C VAL A 93 5.69 5.82 7.67
N ARG A 94 5.80 5.41 8.92
CA ARG A 94 5.77 6.34 10.06
C ARG A 94 6.89 7.37 9.93
N PRO A 95 6.64 8.65 10.25
CA PRO A 95 7.63 9.72 10.06
C PRO A 95 9.02 9.42 10.64
N ALA A 96 9.07 8.75 11.80
CA ALA A 96 10.34 8.42 12.47
C ALA A 96 11.22 7.47 11.65
N PHE A 97 10.65 6.75 10.67
CA PHE A 97 11.35 5.71 9.91
C PHE A 97 11.49 6.03 8.42
N ARG A 98 11.15 7.25 7.99
CA ARG A 98 11.07 7.59 6.54
C ARG A 98 12.41 7.69 5.83
N ARG A 99 13.52 7.79 6.54
CA ARG A 99 14.85 7.96 5.91
C ARG A 99 15.64 6.65 5.77
N PHE A 100 14.98 5.50 5.93
CA PHE A 100 15.66 4.20 5.86
C PHE A 100 15.29 3.40 4.63
N GLY A 101 14.64 4.03 3.63
CA GLY A 101 14.27 3.37 2.38
C GLY A 101 13.12 2.39 2.49
N LEU A 102 12.31 2.48 3.55
CA LEU A 102 11.21 1.54 3.79
C LEU A 102 10.10 1.61 2.73
N GLY A 103 9.79 2.82 2.25
CA GLY A 103 8.78 2.98 1.20
C GLY A 103 9.14 2.19 -0.04
N ARG A 104 10.39 2.31 -0.48
CA ARG A 104 10.88 1.55 -1.64
C ARG A 104 10.82 0.05 -1.38
N GLN A 105 11.28 -0.40 -0.21
CA GLN A 105 11.25 -1.84 0.14
C GLN A 105 9.83 -2.39 0.12
N LEU A 106 8.87 -1.63 0.67
CA LEU A 106 7.47 -2.04 0.69
C LEU A 106 6.89 -2.15 -0.72
N VAL A 107 7.16 -1.17 -1.58
CA VAL A 107 6.67 -1.22 -2.97
C VAL A 107 7.33 -2.36 -3.73
N GLU A 108 8.65 -2.51 -3.63
CA GLU A 108 9.35 -3.62 -4.31
C GLU A 108 8.81 -4.97 -3.87
N ALA A 109 8.57 -5.15 -2.56
CA ALA A 109 7.98 -6.39 -2.04
C ALA A 109 6.57 -6.62 -2.56
N THR A 110 5.79 -5.54 -2.73
CA THR A 110 4.45 -5.62 -3.31
C THR A 110 4.50 -6.02 -4.79
N LEU A 111 5.45 -5.47 -5.55
CA LEU A 111 5.66 -5.88 -6.94
C LEU A 111 6.00 -7.37 -7.04
N ASP A 112 6.91 -7.83 -6.18
CA ASP A 112 7.27 -9.25 -6.13
C ASP A 112 6.07 -10.12 -5.77
N ALA A 113 5.26 -9.68 -4.81
CA ALA A 113 4.04 -10.39 -4.44
C ALA A 113 3.07 -10.49 -5.61
N GLY A 114 2.86 -9.38 -6.33
CA GLY A 114 2.00 -9.36 -7.51
C GLY A 114 2.44 -10.36 -8.56
N ARG A 115 3.75 -10.44 -8.81
CA ARG A 115 4.31 -11.42 -9.75
C ARG A 115 4.07 -12.86 -9.28
N ARG A 116 4.31 -13.14 -7.99
CA ARG A 116 4.08 -14.48 -7.43
C ARG A 116 2.63 -14.89 -7.49
N LEU A 117 1.71 -13.94 -7.30
CA LEU A 117 0.28 -14.20 -7.34
C LEU A 117 -0.26 -14.32 -8.78
N GLY A 118 0.57 -14.02 -9.77
CA GLY A 118 0.21 -14.17 -11.18
C GLY A 118 -0.49 -12.98 -11.79
N TYR A 119 -0.45 -11.81 -11.16
CA TYR A 119 -1.06 -10.61 -11.72
C TYR A 119 -0.25 -10.07 -12.90
N ALA A 120 -0.95 -9.52 -13.89
CA ALA A 120 -0.31 -8.90 -15.06
C ALA A 120 0.03 -7.43 -14.80
N ALA A 121 -0.68 -6.78 -13.89
CA ALA A 121 -0.51 -5.35 -13.62
C ALA A 121 -0.85 -5.02 -12.17
N ILE A 122 -0.25 -3.94 -11.67
CA ILE A 122 -0.64 -3.31 -10.41
C ILE A 122 -1.03 -1.88 -10.71
N LEU A 123 -2.22 -1.48 -10.25
CA LEU A 123 -2.73 -0.12 -10.33
C LEU A 123 -2.76 0.49 -8.93
N LEU A 124 -2.72 1.82 -8.89
CA LEU A 124 -2.86 2.56 -7.63
C LEU A 124 -3.38 3.96 -7.92
N ASP A 125 -3.90 4.62 -6.89
CA ASP A 125 -4.18 6.03 -6.92
C ASP A 125 -3.33 6.76 -5.86
N THR A 126 -2.97 8.00 -6.16
CA THR A 126 -2.18 8.84 -5.27
C THR A 126 -2.63 10.29 -5.42
N LEU A 127 -2.13 11.19 -4.58
CA LEU A 127 -2.55 12.58 -4.56
C LEU A 127 -1.40 13.52 -4.97
N ASP A 128 -1.76 14.71 -5.47
CA ASP A 128 -0.80 15.75 -5.89
C ASP A 128 0.25 16.06 -4.82
N ASP A 129 -0.15 16.12 -3.55
CA ASP A 129 0.73 16.50 -2.45
C ASP A 129 1.61 15.35 -1.94
N MET A 130 1.49 14.18 -2.55
CA MET A 130 2.32 13.01 -2.20
C MET A 130 3.50 12.89 -3.17
N GLU A 131 4.31 13.94 -3.25
CA GLU A 131 5.40 14.03 -4.23
C GLU A 131 6.46 12.94 -4.06
N ALA A 132 6.85 12.63 -2.82
CA ALA A 132 7.86 11.60 -2.56
C ALA A 132 7.38 10.23 -3.02
N ALA A 133 6.11 9.91 -2.77
CA ALA A 133 5.52 8.65 -3.21
C ALA A 133 5.45 8.59 -4.74
N ARG A 134 5.03 9.69 -5.38
CA ARG A 134 4.93 9.75 -6.84
C ARG A 134 6.29 9.56 -7.51
N THR A 135 7.34 10.18 -6.98
CA THR A 135 8.70 10.01 -7.48
C THR A 135 9.14 8.55 -7.35
N LEU A 136 8.86 7.93 -6.21
CA LEU A 136 9.17 6.52 -5.98
C LEU A 136 8.47 5.62 -7.00
N TYR A 137 7.18 5.86 -7.25
CA TYR A 137 6.43 5.08 -8.23
C TYR A 137 7.01 5.21 -9.63
N GLU A 138 7.34 6.43 -10.05
CA GLU A 138 7.97 6.66 -11.36
C GLU A 138 9.29 5.91 -11.48
N ASP A 139 10.14 5.97 -10.44
CA ASP A 139 11.42 5.25 -10.41
C ASP A 139 11.24 3.74 -10.56
N LEU A 140 10.12 3.20 -10.09
CA LEU A 140 9.83 1.78 -10.15
C LEU A 140 9.04 1.36 -11.40
N GLY A 141 8.83 2.29 -12.33
CA GLY A 141 8.23 1.99 -13.62
C GLY A 141 6.74 2.21 -13.74
N PHE A 142 6.11 2.81 -12.74
CA PHE A 142 4.69 3.16 -12.84
C PHE A 142 4.50 4.33 -13.80
N GLU A 143 3.45 4.25 -14.60
CA GLU A 143 3.06 5.29 -15.55
C GLU A 143 1.64 5.78 -15.26
N GLU A 144 1.39 7.06 -15.49
CA GLU A 144 0.06 7.63 -15.29
C GLU A 144 -0.92 7.08 -16.33
N VAL A 145 -2.13 6.74 -15.86
CA VAL A 145 -3.22 6.20 -16.69
C VAL A 145 -4.51 6.94 -16.38
N PRO A 146 -5.53 6.85 -17.26
CA PRO A 146 -6.84 7.42 -16.94
C PRO A 146 -7.44 6.80 -15.69
N PRO A 147 -8.34 7.52 -15.01
CA PRO A 147 -8.99 6.99 -13.81
C PRO A 147 -9.69 5.65 -14.08
N TYR A 148 -9.46 4.68 -13.20
CA TYR A 148 -10.12 3.38 -13.28
C TYR A 148 -11.31 3.28 -12.32
N TYR A 149 -11.53 4.29 -11.50
CA TYR A 149 -12.76 4.46 -10.72
C TYR A 149 -13.01 5.95 -10.50
N PRO A 150 -14.27 6.37 -10.28
CA PRO A 150 -14.55 7.78 -9.98
C PRO A 150 -14.14 8.10 -8.54
N SER A 151 -13.26 9.09 -8.37
CA SER A 151 -12.85 9.55 -7.04
C SER A 151 -13.43 10.93 -6.78
N PRO A 152 -14.01 11.19 -5.60
CA PRO A 152 -14.47 12.52 -5.24
C PRO A 152 -13.33 13.46 -4.82
N ILE A 153 -12.10 12.95 -4.78
CA ILE A 153 -10.94 13.71 -4.27
C ILE A 153 -10.29 14.46 -5.42
N ALA A 154 -10.16 15.78 -5.28
CA ALA A 154 -9.42 16.61 -6.22
C ALA A 154 -7.92 16.30 -6.13
N GLY A 155 -7.22 16.32 -7.26
CA GLY A 155 -5.78 16.07 -7.31
C GLY A 155 -5.39 14.61 -7.27
N ALA A 156 -6.32 13.69 -7.51
CA ALA A 156 -6.00 12.26 -7.58
C ALA A 156 -5.32 11.93 -8.90
N HIS A 157 -4.28 11.10 -8.83
CA HIS A 157 -3.57 10.56 -9.99
C HIS A 157 -3.67 9.03 -9.95
N TYR A 158 -3.76 8.44 -11.13
CA TYR A 158 -3.91 6.98 -11.27
C TYR A 158 -2.71 6.46 -12.02
N LEU A 159 -2.07 5.43 -11.48
CA LEU A 159 -0.82 4.90 -12.01
C LEU A 159 -0.94 3.39 -12.21
N ARG A 160 -0.14 2.87 -13.15
CA ARG A 160 -0.10 1.45 -13.46
C ARG A 160 1.32 1.03 -13.76
N VAL A 161 1.69 -0.16 -13.29
CA VAL A 161 2.90 -0.85 -13.71
C VAL A 161 2.54 -2.22 -14.26
N MET A 162 3.15 -2.60 -15.38
CA MET A 162 3.02 -3.96 -15.92
C MET A 162 4.07 -4.85 -15.27
N LEU A 163 3.67 -6.04 -14.86
CA LEU A 163 4.56 -6.96 -14.14
C LEU A 163 5.29 -7.95 -15.04
#